data_d9dcce00096526fd997b5c2d13b4bf61
#
_entry.id   d9dcce00096526fd997b5c2d13b4bf61
#
_cell.length_a   1.000
_cell.length_b   1.000
_cell.length_c   1.000
_cell.angle_alpha   90.00
_cell.angle_beta   90.00
_cell.angle_gamma   90.00
#
_symmetry.space_group_name_H-M   'P 1'
#
loop_
_entity.id
_entity.type
_entity.pdbx_description
1 polymer ?
#
loop_
_entity_poly.entity_id
_entity_poly.type
_entity_poly.pdbx_seq_one_letter_code
_entity_poly.pdbx_strand_id
1 'polypeptide(L)'
;MRKFFLLILLLLNLESFSSYLLIPMDNSQTNHLKSYGIAFLSIENEVKVDWLLNYKGGSFLIKHYPEIEKECIVRGVSYLIIADAQSTEILRSISSPSVNQDVVRLEKIPKIAIYSPKNKQPWDDAVTMALTYAEIPYNIIYDEEVLSGVLPLYDWLHLHHEDFTGQYGKFYATFKNATWYKEQKILYEQLAIKLGFNKVS
;
A
#
# COMPACT_ATOMS: atom_id res chain seq x y z
N MET A 1 -55.97 7.70 -20.78
CA MET A 1 -55.20 7.50 -19.55
C MET A 1 -54.16 6.40 -19.67
N ARG A 2 -54.43 5.21 -20.20
CA ARG A 2 -53.48 4.09 -20.32
C ARG A 2 -52.26 4.38 -21.20
N LYS A 3 -52.40 5.16 -22.30
CA LYS A 3 -51.31 5.56 -23.19
C LYS A 3 -50.40 6.63 -22.62
N PHE A 4 -50.89 7.46 -21.73
CA PHE A 4 -50.12 8.49 -21.02
C PHE A 4 -49.22 7.90 -19.92
N PHE A 5 -49.67 6.81 -19.31
CA PHE A 5 -48.87 6.08 -18.29
C PHE A 5 -47.69 5.33 -18.91
N LEU A 6 -47.85 4.83 -20.15
CA LEU A 6 -46.75 4.17 -20.90
C LEU A 6 -45.67 5.15 -21.32
N LEU A 7 -46.00 6.40 -21.62
CA LEU A 7 -45.07 7.44 -22.00
C LEU A 7 -44.24 7.91 -20.78
N ILE A 8 -44.82 7.96 -19.59
CA ILE A 8 -44.10 8.30 -18.35
C ILE A 8 -43.15 7.18 -17.95
N LEU A 9 -43.49 5.91 -18.17
CA LEU A 9 -42.60 4.79 -17.88
C LEU A 9 -41.37 4.77 -18.83
N LEU A 10 -41.49 5.29 -20.06
CA LEU A 10 -40.37 5.38 -21.01
C LEU A 10 -39.37 6.50 -20.65
N LEU A 11 -39.82 7.51 -19.91
CA LEU A 11 -38.99 8.64 -19.47
C LEU A 11 -38.20 8.34 -18.18
N LEU A 12 -38.47 7.20 -17.53
CA LEU A 12 -37.76 6.77 -16.31
C LEU A 12 -36.57 5.83 -16.59
N ASN A 13 -36.11 5.74 -17.85
CA ASN A 13 -34.78 5.21 -18.09
C ASN A 13 -33.75 6.24 -17.62
N LEU A 14 -33.59 6.35 -16.29
CA LEU A 14 -32.39 6.93 -15.69
C LEU A 14 -31.25 6.01 -16.10
N GLU A 15 -30.61 6.35 -17.19
CA GLU A 15 -29.32 5.75 -17.52
C GLU A 15 -28.40 6.02 -16.35
N SER A 16 -28.16 5.01 -15.54
CA SER A 16 -27.11 5.03 -14.55
C SER A 16 -25.79 5.10 -15.32
N PHE A 17 -25.33 6.31 -15.59
CA PHE A 17 -24.00 6.49 -16.18
C PHE A 17 -22.99 5.95 -15.19
N SER A 18 -22.45 4.80 -15.50
CA SER A 18 -21.28 4.30 -14.77
C SER A 18 -20.15 5.31 -14.95
N SER A 19 -19.54 5.72 -13.88
CA SER A 19 -18.40 6.64 -13.87
C SER A 19 -17.25 6.04 -13.09
N TYR A 20 -16.06 6.56 -13.32
CA TYR A 20 -14.85 6.14 -12.65
C TYR A 20 -14.14 7.35 -12.03
N LEU A 21 -13.42 7.12 -10.96
CA LEU A 21 -12.41 8.02 -10.41
C LEU A 21 -11.08 7.67 -11.05
N LEU A 22 -10.50 8.61 -11.79
CA LEU A 22 -9.13 8.54 -12.26
C LEU A 22 -8.28 9.36 -11.30
N ILE A 23 -7.39 8.71 -10.56
CA ILE A 23 -6.44 9.33 -9.64
C ILE A 23 -5.09 9.40 -10.35
N PRO A 24 -4.68 10.57 -10.88
CA PRO A 24 -3.39 10.72 -11.55
C PRO A 24 -2.24 10.59 -10.55
N MET A 25 -1.07 10.15 -11.03
CA MET A 25 0.15 10.05 -10.24
C MET A 25 1.30 10.85 -10.85
N ASP A 26 0.98 11.73 -11.80
CA ASP A 26 1.90 12.72 -12.38
C ASP A 26 1.93 14.01 -11.52
N ASN A 27 2.55 15.06 -12.04
CA ASN A 27 2.69 16.35 -11.34
C ASN A 27 1.36 17.06 -11.03
N SER A 28 0.22 16.57 -11.54
CA SER A 28 -1.10 17.09 -11.19
C SER A 28 -1.63 16.53 -9.86
N GLN A 29 -0.97 15.52 -9.29
CA GLN A 29 -1.33 14.96 -8.00
C GLN A 29 -0.81 15.82 -6.86
N THR A 30 -1.70 16.24 -5.97
CA THR A 30 -1.37 17.02 -4.77
C THR A 30 -0.80 16.16 -3.65
N ASN A 31 -1.20 14.86 -3.57
CA ASN A 31 -0.79 13.97 -2.50
C ASN A 31 -0.62 12.51 -2.98
N HIS A 32 0.58 12.21 -3.51
CA HIS A 32 0.89 10.89 -4.04
C HIS A 32 0.78 9.77 -3.00
N LEU A 33 1.29 9.96 -1.78
CA LEU A 33 1.26 8.92 -0.75
C LEU A 33 -0.17 8.60 -0.32
N LYS A 34 -1.02 9.61 -0.12
CA LYS A 34 -2.44 9.38 0.19
C LYS A 34 -3.20 8.72 -0.96
N SER A 35 -2.77 8.89 -2.20
CA SER A 35 -3.36 8.19 -3.35
C SER A 35 -3.20 6.67 -3.25
N TYR A 36 -2.05 6.17 -2.78
CA TYR A 36 -1.89 4.75 -2.45
C TYR A 36 -2.81 4.31 -1.31
N GLY A 37 -3.01 5.17 -0.31
CA GLY A 37 -3.98 4.93 0.78
C GLY A 37 -5.42 4.84 0.28
N ILE A 38 -5.82 5.65 -0.72
CA ILE A 38 -7.15 5.54 -1.37
C ILE A 38 -7.27 4.21 -2.14
N ALA A 39 -6.23 3.81 -2.87
CA ALA A 39 -6.24 2.52 -3.58
C ALA A 39 -6.37 1.36 -2.58
N PHE A 40 -5.61 1.39 -1.49
CA PHE A 40 -5.69 0.40 -0.41
C PHE A 40 -7.09 0.33 0.20
N LEU A 41 -7.64 1.48 0.63
CA LEU A 41 -8.99 1.59 1.20
C LEU A 41 -10.06 1.06 0.23
N SER A 42 -9.91 1.33 -1.07
CA SER A 42 -10.86 0.84 -2.07
C SER A 42 -10.88 -0.68 -2.12
N ILE A 43 -9.72 -1.32 -2.14
CA ILE A 43 -9.60 -2.79 -2.15
C ILE A 43 -10.09 -3.39 -0.82
N GLU A 44 -9.83 -2.75 0.32
CA GLU A 44 -10.34 -3.16 1.63
C GLU A 44 -11.88 -3.18 1.67
N ASN A 45 -12.52 -2.26 0.94
CA ASN A 45 -13.98 -2.22 0.76
C ASN A 45 -14.46 -3.03 -0.46
N GLU A 46 -13.67 -4.01 -0.90
CA GLU A 46 -14.01 -4.94 -2.01
C GLU A 46 -14.19 -4.24 -3.37
N VAL A 47 -13.72 -3.00 -3.51
CA VAL A 47 -13.73 -2.25 -4.77
C VAL A 47 -12.42 -2.49 -5.50
N LYS A 48 -12.51 -3.07 -6.70
CA LYS A 48 -11.36 -3.33 -7.55
C LYS A 48 -10.72 -2.04 -8.02
N VAL A 49 -9.40 -2.04 -8.07
CA VAL A 49 -8.58 -0.92 -8.54
C VAL A 49 -7.76 -1.38 -9.74
N ASP A 50 -7.85 -0.69 -10.86
CA ASP A 50 -6.94 -0.88 -11.98
C ASP A 50 -5.78 0.10 -11.84
N TRP A 51 -4.56 -0.42 -11.68
CA TRP A 51 -3.33 0.35 -11.67
C TRP A 51 -2.81 0.48 -13.09
N LEU A 52 -2.83 1.70 -13.61
CA LEU A 52 -2.47 2.04 -14.98
C LEU A 52 -0.97 2.38 -15.03
N LEU A 53 -0.14 1.36 -15.22
CA LEU A 53 1.32 1.49 -15.22
C LEU A 53 1.78 2.45 -16.32
N ASN A 54 2.62 3.42 -15.94
CA ASN A 54 3.17 4.47 -16.83
C ASN A 54 2.12 5.40 -17.49
N TYR A 55 0.84 5.23 -17.21
CA TYR A 55 -0.17 6.20 -17.63
C TYR A 55 -0.30 7.30 -16.57
N LYS A 56 -0.04 8.56 -16.95
CA LYS A 56 -0.03 9.71 -16.01
C LYS A 56 0.70 9.42 -14.69
N GLY A 57 1.92 8.87 -14.77
CA GLY A 57 2.75 8.55 -13.61
C GLY A 57 2.38 7.26 -12.87
N GLY A 58 1.51 6.40 -13.42
CA GLY A 58 1.03 5.17 -12.77
C GLY A 58 -0.28 5.37 -12.03
N SER A 59 -1.28 5.93 -12.70
CA SER A 59 -2.59 6.31 -12.17
C SER A 59 -3.41 5.14 -11.64
N PHE A 60 -4.34 5.42 -10.73
CA PHE A 60 -5.36 4.46 -10.32
C PHE A 60 -6.70 4.78 -10.98
N LEU A 61 -7.37 3.76 -11.49
CA LEU A 61 -8.72 3.82 -12.03
C LEU A 61 -9.64 2.98 -11.15
N ILE A 62 -10.63 3.61 -10.55
CA ILE A 62 -11.52 3.03 -9.54
C ILE A 62 -12.96 3.32 -9.96
N LYS A 63 -13.86 2.34 -9.85
CA LYS A 63 -15.28 2.63 -10.05
C LYS A 63 -15.73 3.73 -9.09
N HIS A 64 -16.48 4.69 -9.59
CA HIS A 64 -16.93 5.81 -8.77
C HIS A 64 -17.94 5.37 -7.71
N TYR A 65 -17.60 5.63 -6.46
CA TYR A 65 -18.48 5.54 -5.29
C TYR A 65 -18.35 6.85 -4.51
N PRO A 66 -19.47 7.45 -4.07
CA PRO A 66 -19.45 8.70 -3.30
C PRO A 66 -18.56 8.64 -2.05
N GLU A 67 -18.47 7.47 -1.43
CA GLU A 67 -17.66 7.24 -0.24
C GLU A 67 -16.18 7.35 -0.55
N ILE A 68 -15.72 6.78 -1.67
CA ILE A 68 -14.31 6.86 -2.11
C ILE A 68 -13.98 8.28 -2.56
N GLU A 69 -14.89 8.92 -3.28
CA GLU A 69 -14.73 10.33 -3.67
C GLU A 69 -14.58 11.24 -2.44
N LYS A 70 -15.40 11.04 -1.42
CA LYS A 70 -15.31 11.77 -0.14
C LYS A 70 -13.94 11.56 0.51
N GLU A 71 -13.41 10.35 0.51
CA GLU A 71 -12.07 10.07 1.05
C GLU A 71 -10.97 10.77 0.25
N CYS A 72 -11.08 10.87 -1.07
CA CYS A 72 -10.17 11.68 -1.88
C CYS A 72 -10.16 13.14 -1.44
N ILE A 73 -11.35 13.72 -1.23
CA ILE A 73 -11.50 15.11 -0.77
C ILE A 73 -10.87 15.30 0.62
N VAL A 74 -11.22 14.44 1.58
CA VAL A 74 -10.75 14.52 2.98
C VAL A 74 -9.22 14.38 3.07
N ARG A 75 -8.64 13.50 2.24
CA ARG A 75 -7.19 13.24 2.24
C ARG A 75 -6.41 14.17 1.31
N GLY A 76 -7.06 15.08 0.61
CA GLY A 76 -6.43 16.02 -0.31
C GLY A 76 -5.82 15.35 -1.54
N VAL A 77 -6.46 14.28 -2.04
CA VAL A 77 -6.04 13.55 -3.23
C VAL A 77 -6.73 14.12 -4.47
N SER A 78 -5.95 14.49 -5.47
CA SER A 78 -6.47 14.95 -6.75
C SER A 78 -7.09 13.79 -7.52
N TYR A 79 -8.28 13.98 -8.08
CA TYR A 79 -8.98 12.98 -8.89
C TYR A 79 -9.79 13.64 -10.02
N LEU A 80 -10.19 12.84 -11.00
CA LEU A 80 -11.10 13.22 -12.07
C LEU A 80 -12.24 12.21 -12.11
N ILE A 81 -13.47 12.69 -12.21
CA ILE A 81 -14.63 11.83 -12.52
C ILE A 81 -14.70 11.73 -14.03
N ILE A 82 -14.60 10.52 -14.56
CA ILE A 82 -14.66 10.24 -15.99
C ILE A 82 -15.81 9.28 -16.32
N ALA A 83 -16.41 9.46 -17.48
CA ALA A 83 -17.46 8.56 -17.95
C ALA A 83 -16.90 7.18 -18.36
N ASP A 84 -17.74 6.18 -18.35
CA ASP A 84 -17.39 4.80 -18.74
C ASP A 84 -16.74 4.72 -20.13
N ALA A 85 -17.26 5.49 -21.10
CA ALA A 85 -16.69 5.56 -22.43
C ALA A 85 -15.23 6.09 -22.42
N GLN A 86 -14.92 7.07 -21.56
CA GLN A 86 -13.57 7.61 -21.42
C GLN A 86 -12.64 6.60 -20.73
N SER A 87 -13.11 5.87 -19.72
CA SER A 87 -12.32 4.82 -19.06
C SER A 87 -11.98 3.70 -20.05
N THR A 88 -12.95 3.28 -20.88
CA THR A 88 -12.75 2.28 -21.91
C THR A 88 -11.71 2.74 -22.95
N GLU A 89 -11.75 3.98 -23.38
CA GLU A 89 -10.79 4.54 -24.33
C GLU A 89 -9.36 4.60 -23.73
N ILE A 90 -9.24 4.98 -22.46
CA ILE A 90 -7.96 4.95 -21.73
C ILE A 90 -7.39 3.53 -21.70
N LEU A 91 -8.19 2.55 -21.28
CA LEU A 91 -7.76 1.15 -21.20
C LEU A 91 -7.36 0.61 -22.59
N ARG A 92 -8.09 0.98 -23.63
CA ARG A 92 -7.75 0.61 -25.00
C ARG A 92 -6.43 1.24 -25.46
N SER A 93 -6.17 2.49 -25.12
CA SER A 93 -4.93 3.18 -25.47
C SER A 93 -3.71 2.56 -24.80
N ILE A 94 -3.84 2.17 -23.52
CA ILE A 94 -2.79 1.51 -22.76
C ILE A 94 -2.46 0.12 -23.33
N SER A 95 -3.46 -0.61 -23.80
CA SER A 95 -3.30 -1.95 -24.39
C SER A 95 -2.61 -1.96 -25.77
N SER A 96 -2.25 -0.79 -26.31
CA SER A 96 -1.55 -0.71 -27.60
C SER A 96 -0.10 -1.19 -27.47
N PRO A 97 0.38 -2.11 -28.33
CA PRO A 97 1.75 -2.61 -28.29
C PRO A 97 2.84 -1.54 -28.51
N SER A 98 2.46 -0.37 -29.01
CA SER A 98 3.38 0.74 -29.29
C SER A 98 3.71 1.60 -28.06
N VAL A 99 3.01 1.41 -26.94
CA VAL A 99 3.20 2.19 -25.70
C VAL A 99 3.82 1.30 -24.63
N ASN A 100 4.69 1.87 -23.79
CA ASN A 100 5.25 1.19 -22.64
C ASN A 100 4.33 1.39 -21.43
N GLN A 101 3.10 0.86 -21.51
CA GLN A 101 2.07 0.97 -20.48
C GLN A 101 1.40 -0.39 -20.31
N ASP A 102 0.81 -0.62 -19.12
CA ASP A 102 0.07 -1.84 -18.82
C ASP A 102 -1.01 -1.57 -17.77
N VAL A 103 -1.93 -2.51 -17.61
CA VAL A 103 -3.00 -2.45 -16.61
C VAL A 103 -2.85 -3.63 -15.64
N VAL A 104 -2.62 -3.35 -14.37
CA VAL A 104 -2.59 -4.36 -13.32
C VAL A 104 -3.80 -4.20 -12.43
N ARG A 105 -4.64 -5.23 -12.37
CA ARG A 105 -5.78 -5.25 -11.46
C ARG A 105 -5.37 -5.63 -10.06
N LEU A 106 -5.64 -4.74 -9.11
CA LEU A 106 -5.40 -4.94 -7.69
C LEU A 106 -6.70 -5.44 -7.04
N GLU A 107 -6.66 -6.64 -6.47
CA GLU A 107 -7.86 -7.31 -5.93
C GLU A 107 -7.72 -7.69 -4.44
N LYS A 108 -6.51 -7.63 -3.89
CA LYS A 108 -6.22 -8.03 -2.52
C LYS A 108 -5.27 -7.05 -1.85
N ILE A 109 -5.58 -6.67 -0.63
CA ILE A 109 -4.67 -5.89 0.22
C ILE A 109 -3.57 -6.80 0.77
N PRO A 110 -2.30 -6.35 0.78
CA PRO A 110 -1.22 -7.10 1.41
C PRO A 110 -1.29 -6.96 2.93
N LYS A 111 -0.97 -8.04 3.65
CA LYS A 111 -0.62 -7.98 5.07
C LYS A 111 0.86 -7.63 5.20
N ILE A 112 1.14 -6.48 5.79
CA ILE A 112 2.49 -5.92 5.85
C ILE A 112 3.06 -6.12 7.24
N ALA A 113 4.27 -6.68 7.33
CA ALA A 113 5.06 -6.73 8.54
C ALA A 113 6.31 -5.85 8.40
N ILE A 114 6.66 -5.18 9.50
CA ILE A 114 7.91 -4.43 9.63
C ILE A 114 8.71 -5.10 10.75
N TYR A 115 9.92 -5.57 10.41
CA TYR A 115 10.83 -6.14 11.38
C TYR A 115 11.58 -5.02 12.10
N SER A 116 11.30 -4.83 13.38
CA SER A 116 11.92 -3.80 14.21
C SER A 116 11.88 -4.18 15.69
N PRO A 117 12.91 -3.83 16.47
CA PRO A 117 12.90 -4.02 17.93
C PRO A 117 11.72 -3.32 18.59
N LYS A 118 11.04 -4.00 19.53
CA LYS A 118 9.84 -3.48 20.22
C LYS A 118 10.11 -2.24 21.08
N ASN A 119 11.34 -2.07 21.55
CA ASN A 119 11.77 -0.94 22.40
C ASN A 119 12.28 0.27 21.60
N LYS A 120 12.37 0.15 20.29
CA LYS A 120 12.74 1.23 19.39
C LYS A 120 11.68 1.32 18.31
N GLN A 121 11.00 2.44 18.27
CA GLN A 121 10.11 2.68 17.16
C GLN A 121 10.95 3.15 15.96
N PRO A 122 10.63 2.69 14.75
CA PRO A 122 11.36 3.08 13.55
C PRO A 122 10.95 4.48 13.09
N TRP A 123 11.16 5.49 13.95
CA TRP A 123 10.76 6.88 13.70
C TRP A 123 11.45 7.50 12.49
N ASP A 124 12.61 6.98 12.14
CA ASP A 124 13.47 7.44 11.06
C ASP A 124 13.37 6.58 9.78
N ASP A 125 12.53 5.54 9.81
CA ASP A 125 12.28 4.70 8.64
C ASP A 125 11.29 5.34 7.68
N ALA A 126 11.76 5.68 6.49
CA ALA A 126 10.95 6.29 5.45
C ALA A 126 9.75 5.44 5.01
N VAL A 127 9.89 4.09 5.01
CA VAL A 127 8.79 3.18 4.64
C VAL A 127 7.70 3.19 5.70
N THR A 128 8.07 3.12 6.98
CA THR A 128 7.13 3.21 8.10
C THR A 128 6.40 4.56 8.10
N MET A 129 7.14 5.66 7.87
CA MET A 129 6.55 6.99 7.77
C MET A 129 5.59 7.09 6.59
N ALA A 130 5.96 6.56 5.42
CA ALA A 130 5.11 6.57 4.23
C ALA A 130 3.83 5.76 4.43
N LEU A 131 3.91 4.56 4.99
CA LEU A 131 2.75 3.71 5.30
C LEU A 131 1.81 4.40 6.30
N THR A 132 2.37 4.95 7.38
CA THR A 132 1.61 5.71 8.40
C THR A 132 0.93 6.93 7.78
N TYR A 133 1.65 7.72 6.99
CA TYR A 133 1.08 8.89 6.32
C TYR A 133 0.00 8.50 5.30
N ALA A 134 0.22 7.43 4.54
CA ALA A 134 -0.76 6.90 3.59
C ALA A 134 -1.98 6.24 4.27
N GLU A 135 -1.93 6.02 5.60
CA GLU A 135 -2.94 5.27 6.37
C GLU A 135 -3.09 3.83 5.90
N ILE A 136 -1.95 3.20 5.54
CA ILE A 136 -1.87 1.79 5.19
C ILE A 136 -1.42 1.03 6.44
N PRO A 137 -2.22 0.08 6.96
CA PRO A 137 -1.91 -0.64 8.19
C PRO A 137 -0.74 -1.61 8.00
N TYR A 138 0.06 -1.75 9.06
CA TYR A 138 1.16 -2.71 9.15
C TYR A 138 1.31 -3.22 10.59
N ASN A 139 2.02 -4.34 10.76
CA ASN A 139 2.35 -4.89 12.07
C ASN A 139 3.86 -4.82 12.29
N ILE A 140 4.27 -4.46 13.51
CA ILE A 140 5.67 -4.58 13.92
C ILE A 140 5.87 -5.99 14.48
N ILE A 141 6.87 -6.69 13.95
CA ILE A 141 7.31 -8.00 14.43
C ILE A 141 8.80 -7.96 14.74
N TYR A 142 9.25 -8.83 15.61
CA TYR A 142 10.65 -8.97 15.96
C TYR A 142 11.02 -10.45 16.16
N ASP A 143 12.17 -10.75 16.74
CA ASP A 143 12.71 -12.10 16.89
C ASP A 143 11.70 -13.11 17.45
N GLU A 144 10.95 -12.74 18.49
CA GLU A 144 9.98 -13.65 19.12
C GLU A 144 8.86 -14.04 18.16
N GLU A 145 8.30 -13.10 17.39
CA GLU A 145 7.25 -13.36 16.43
C GLU A 145 7.79 -14.18 15.25
N VAL A 146 8.99 -13.86 14.74
CA VAL A 146 9.63 -14.60 13.66
C VAL A 146 9.86 -16.05 14.07
N LEU A 147 10.42 -16.29 15.25
CA LEU A 147 10.73 -17.62 15.76
C LEU A 147 9.48 -18.43 16.16
N SER A 148 8.39 -17.73 16.50
CA SER A 148 7.07 -18.38 16.70
C SER A 148 6.39 -18.82 15.40
N GLY A 149 6.98 -18.50 14.24
CA GLY A 149 6.49 -18.96 12.94
C GLY A 149 5.39 -18.10 12.33
N VAL A 150 5.28 -16.80 12.67
CA VAL A 150 4.21 -15.93 12.13
C VAL A 150 4.50 -15.38 10.73
N LEU A 151 5.75 -15.46 10.23
CA LEU A 151 6.11 -14.90 8.92
C LEU A 151 5.19 -15.32 7.76
N PRO A 152 4.74 -16.58 7.65
CA PRO A 152 3.83 -16.98 6.57
C PRO A 152 2.45 -16.33 6.59
N LEU A 153 2.11 -15.58 7.65
CA LEU A 153 0.85 -14.84 7.75
C LEU A 153 0.88 -13.48 7.03
N TYR A 154 2.07 -13.06 6.56
CA TYR A 154 2.29 -11.78 5.91
C TYR A 154 2.63 -11.96 4.44
N ASP A 155 2.17 -11.02 3.62
CA ASP A 155 2.45 -10.99 2.18
C ASP A 155 3.72 -10.16 1.87
N TRP A 156 4.09 -9.22 2.75
CA TRP A 156 5.27 -8.36 2.62
C TRP A 156 5.96 -8.18 3.97
N LEU A 157 7.28 -8.41 3.99
CA LEU A 157 8.16 -8.11 5.11
C LEU A 157 9.10 -6.97 4.73
N HIS A 158 9.05 -5.87 5.48
CA HIS A 158 10.03 -4.80 5.42
C HIS A 158 11.06 -4.96 6.55
N LEU A 159 12.33 -4.97 6.18
CA LEU A 159 13.46 -5.06 7.11
C LEU A 159 14.04 -3.66 7.33
N HIS A 160 13.76 -3.10 8.50
CA HIS A 160 14.20 -1.77 8.87
C HIS A 160 15.69 -1.75 9.21
N HIS A 161 16.47 -0.97 8.48
CA HIS A 161 17.91 -0.78 8.66
C HIS A 161 18.73 -2.08 8.72
N GLU A 162 18.22 -3.17 8.12
CA GLU A 162 18.99 -4.41 8.04
C GLU A 162 20.10 -4.31 7.00
N ASP A 163 21.30 -4.70 7.41
CA ASP A 163 22.47 -4.62 6.55
C ASP A 163 22.69 -5.88 5.72
N PHE A 164 22.13 -5.88 4.50
CA PHE A 164 22.37 -6.95 3.53
C PHE A 164 23.69 -6.80 2.76
N THR A 165 24.47 -5.73 3.02
CA THR A 165 25.67 -5.39 2.24
C THR A 165 26.95 -5.90 2.87
N GLY A 166 26.87 -6.59 4.02
CA GLY A 166 28.05 -7.06 4.76
C GLY A 166 28.76 -5.96 5.56
N GLN A 167 28.09 -4.83 5.81
CA GLN A 167 28.66 -3.76 6.65
C GLN A 167 28.68 -4.15 8.14
N TYR A 168 27.97 -5.21 8.53
CA TYR A 168 27.93 -5.69 9.93
C TYR A 168 29.31 -5.93 10.51
N GLY A 169 30.25 -6.47 9.73
CA GLY A 169 31.63 -6.64 10.17
C GLY A 169 32.32 -5.33 10.54
N LYS A 170 32.07 -4.24 9.82
CA LYS A 170 32.59 -2.90 10.13
C LYS A 170 31.93 -2.33 11.37
N PHE A 171 30.61 -2.50 11.51
CA PHE A 171 29.87 -2.09 12.69
C PHE A 171 30.37 -2.81 13.94
N TYR A 172 30.53 -4.13 13.87
CA TYR A 172 31.10 -4.92 14.95
C TYR A 172 32.53 -4.46 15.32
N ALA A 173 33.41 -4.28 14.35
CA ALA A 173 34.77 -3.82 14.58
C ALA A 173 34.80 -2.47 15.30
N THR A 174 33.88 -1.57 14.97
CA THR A 174 33.79 -0.24 15.57
C THR A 174 33.25 -0.29 17.00
N PHE A 175 32.21 -1.06 17.26
CA PHE A 175 31.42 -0.96 18.49
C PHE A 175 31.55 -2.12 19.48
N LYS A 176 32.29 -3.20 19.14
CA LYS A 176 32.43 -4.40 20.00
C LYS A 176 32.86 -4.12 21.45
N ASN A 177 33.58 -2.99 21.69
CA ASN A 177 34.05 -2.59 23.00
C ASN A 177 33.13 -1.58 23.71
N ALA A 178 32.15 -1.03 23.03
CA ALA A 178 31.21 -0.07 23.59
C ALA A 178 30.34 -0.73 24.68
N THR A 179 30.08 -0.03 25.79
CA THR A 179 29.28 -0.55 26.92
C THR A 179 27.89 -0.98 26.44
N TRP A 180 27.20 -0.13 25.71
CA TRP A 180 25.87 -0.42 25.19
C TRP A 180 25.84 -1.68 24.30
N TYR A 181 26.90 -1.92 23.49
CA TYR A 181 26.98 -3.11 22.63
C TYR A 181 27.14 -4.38 23.46
N LYS A 182 27.94 -4.35 24.52
CA LYS A 182 28.12 -5.48 25.43
C LYS A 182 26.82 -5.81 26.17
N GLU A 183 26.13 -4.79 26.64
CA GLU A 183 24.81 -4.95 27.30
C GLU A 183 23.78 -5.54 26.33
N GLN A 184 23.72 -5.05 25.11
CA GLN A 184 22.84 -5.60 24.07
C GLN A 184 23.17 -7.07 23.76
N LYS A 185 24.46 -7.42 23.67
CA LYS A 185 24.90 -8.80 23.45
C LYS A 185 24.40 -9.73 24.56
N ILE A 186 24.49 -9.31 25.82
CA ILE A 186 23.99 -10.10 26.96
C ILE A 186 22.48 -10.31 26.84
N LEU A 187 21.72 -9.29 26.45
CA LEU A 187 20.27 -9.41 26.25
C LEU A 187 19.94 -10.40 25.15
N TYR A 188 20.65 -10.38 24.03
CA TYR A 188 20.46 -11.33 22.95
C TYR A 188 20.85 -12.76 23.33
N GLU A 189 21.90 -12.94 24.11
CA GLU A 189 22.27 -14.27 24.62
C GLU A 189 21.18 -14.85 25.55
N GLN A 190 20.60 -14.02 26.42
CA GLN A 190 19.48 -14.42 27.26
C GLN A 190 18.24 -14.77 26.45
N LEU A 191 17.92 -13.97 25.43
CA LEU A 191 16.81 -14.22 24.53
C LEU A 191 17.03 -15.53 23.74
N ALA A 192 18.22 -15.75 23.21
CA ALA A 192 18.57 -16.98 22.50
C ALA A 192 18.35 -18.23 23.38
N ILE A 193 18.80 -18.19 24.64
CA ILE A 193 18.60 -19.28 25.60
C ILE A 193 17.11 -19.49 25.86
N LYS A 194 16.34 -18.43 26.08
CA LYS A 194 14.88 -18.49 26.28
C LYS A 194 14.16 -19.12 25.11
N LEU A 195 14.64 -18.92 23.89
CA LEU A 195 14.07 -19.45 22.64
C LEU A 195 14.66 -20.81 22.24
N GLY A 196 15.50 -21.42 23.07
CA GLY A 196 16.05 -22.76 22.85
C GLY A 196 17.32 -22.81 22.00
N PHE A 197 17.98 -21.67 21.74
CA PHE A 197 19.27 -21.64 21.05
C PHE A 197 20.44 -21.70 22.03
N ASN A 198 21.49 -22.42 21.69
CA ASN A 198 22.65 -22.60 22.58
C ASN A 198 23.56 -21.37 22.65
N LYS A 199 23.54 -20.51 21.64
CA LYS A 199 24.32 -19.26 21.58
C LYS A 199 23.83 -18.33 20.48
N VAL A 200 24.16 -17.07 20.60
CA VAL A 200 24.10 -16.11 19.47
C VAL A 200 25.38 -16.27 18.65
N SER A 201 25.23 -16.44 17.34
CA SER A 201 26.35 -16.59 16.40
C SER A 201 27.04 -15.25 16.16
#